data_8b1c216151abada3e95883f51b3782ee
#
_entry.id   8b1c216151abada3e95883f51b3782ee
#
_cell.length_a   1.000
_cell.length_b   1.000
_cell.length_c   1.000
_cell.angle_alpha   90.00
_cell.angle_beta   90.00
_cell.angle_gamma   90.00
#
_symmetry.space_group_name_H-M   'P 1'
#
loop_
_entity.id
_entity.type
_entity.pdbx_description
1 polymer ?
#
loop_
_entity_poly.entity_id
_entity_poly.type
_entity_poly.pdbx_seq_one_letter_code
_entity_poly.pdbx_strand_id
1 'polypeptide(L)'
;MNFAFALELLDQLPTSIAAIGENGAIRYRNRSFNDAFGSDATAWIREAARAVAGERGWLQGFFLEGDESRTIDVEIEGRVFRIDKIMHIDDEDGPAVALAFEDVTQQREAEQAKSDFTAQIVHDLRGPLSGIQGTLEFVLSQEGAKLESVYSDLLNEAYREGERMMGLINEILDFSKIQSGNFIVEREPVRVAGVLKRAVRSLQSVAARDEIFLLSAHGRDIPQIIGSVEKLTQAVINLISNSLKFTPKKGLISVGAQIVRNGDAPEAIVITVTDTGMGIKADELDRIFQKYKQSATKSLRGGGGTGLGLYIVKQVVEAHGGEVSVASVEGVGTSMVLRLPVKRAA
;
A
#
# COMPACT_ATOMS: atom_id res chain seq x y z
N MET A 1 34.96 19.54 -11.22
CA MET A 1 34.18 20.20 -12.29
C MET A 1 34.18 21.66 -11.96
N ASN A 2 34.44 22.58 -12.90
CA ASN A 2 34.49 24.01 -12.59
C ASN A 2 33.05 24.46 -12.25
N PHE A 3 32.82 25.05 -11.07
CA PHE A 3 31.53 25.49 -10.55
C PHE A 3 30.77 26.38 -11.56
N ALA A 4 31.48 27.29 -12.23
CA ALA A 4 30.91 28.14 -13.27
C ALA A 4 30.32 27.35 -14.47
N PHE A 5 30.98 26.29 -14.91
CA PHE A 5 30.49 25.45 -15.98
C PHE A 5 29.27 24.61 -15.57
N ALA A 6 29.22 24.18 -14.30
CA ALA A 6 28.03 23.48 -13.77
C ALA A 6 26.81 24.41 -13.73
N LEU A 7 26.98 25.68 -13.36
CA LEU A 7 25.91 26.68 -13.35
C LEU A 7 25.38 27.01 -14.76
N GLU A 8 26.26 27.12 -15.75
CA GLU A 8 25.84 27.32 -17.16
C GLU A 8 25.01 26.14 -17.70
N LEU A 9 25.34 24.90 -17.32
CA LEU A 9 24.56 23.72 -17.68
C LEU A 9 23.19 23.73 -16.99
N LEU A 10 23.14 24.08 -15.71
CA LEU A 10 21.88 24.16 -14.96
C LEU A 10 20.95 25.25 -15.53
N ASP A 11 21.51 26.34 -16.06
CA ASP A 11 20.73 27.43 -16.65
C ASP A 11 20.04 27.06 -17.97
N GLN A 12 20.51 26.01 -18.65
CA GLN A 12 19.91 25.48 -19.88
C GLN A 12 18.82 24.43 -19.62
N LEU A 13 18.68 23.95 -18.38
CA LEU A 13 17.66 22.96 -18.06
C LEU A 13 16.26 23.57 -18.00
N PRO A 14 15.23 22.87 -18.54
CA PRO A 14 13.84 23.33 -18.49
C PRO A 14 13.24 23.21 -17.06
N THR A 15 13.90 22.48 -16.17
CA THR A 15 13.48 22.28 -14.78
C THR A 15 13.86 23.48 -13.95
N SER A 16 12.96 23.96 -13.11
CA SER A 16 13.23 25.06 -12.18
C SER A 16 14.17 24.59 -11.06
N ILE A 17 15.37 25.17 -10.99
CA ILE A 17 16.42 24.77 -10.04
C ILE A 17 16.86 25.97 -9.21
N ALA A 18 16.96 25.76 -7.89
CA ALA A 18 17.59 26.73 -6.98
C ALA A 18 18.56 26.05 -6.01
N ALA A 19 19.68 26.70 -5.71
CA ALA A 19 20.56 26.31 -4.63
C ALA A 19 20.26 27.16 -3.38
N ILE A 20 20.04 26.50 -2.25
CA ILE A 20 19.57 27.12 -1.02
C ILE A 20 20.54 26.75 0.11
N GLY A 21 21.04 27.76 0.82
CA GLY A 21 21.87 27.60 2.00
C GLY A 21 21.07 27.17 3.24
N GLU A 22 21.74 26.68 4.27
CA GLU A 22 21.11 26.25 5.53
C GLU A 22 20.23 27.34 6.19
N ASN A 23 20.57 28.60 5.99
CA ASN A 23 19.81 29.75 6.47
C ASN A 23 18.58 30.08 5.62
N GLY A 24 18.29 29.30 4.57
CA GLY A 24 17.20 29.54 3.62
C GLY A 24 17.48 30.63 2.58
N ALA A 25 18.73 31.12 2.49
CA ALA A 25 19.11 32.08 1.47
C ALA A 25 19.29 31.38 0.12
N ILE A 26 18.73 31.98 -0.92
CA ILE A 26 18.94 31.51 -2.30
C ILE A 26 20.32 31.97 -2.75
N ARG A 27 21.21 31.05 -3.08
CA ARG A 27 22.55 31.31 -3.59
C ARG A 27 22.63 31.29 -5.12
N TYR A 28 21.79 30.44 -5.72
CA TYR A 28 21.70 30.32 -7.17
C TYR A 28 20.25 30.00 -7.56
N ARG A 29 19.85 30.46 -8.73
CA ARG A 29 18.60 30.11 -9.40
C ARG A 29 18.81 30.15 -10.91
N ASN A 30 18.32 29.12 -11.60
CA ASN A 30 18.40 29.08 -13.05
C ASN A 30 17.27 29.91 -13.69
N ARG A 31 17.36 30.09 -15.02
CA ARG A 31 16.40 30.86 -15.79
C ARG A 31 14.96 30.32 -15.62
N SER A 32 14.78 29.00 -15.69
CA SER A 32 13.48 28.38 -15.53
C SER A 32 12.85 28.65 -14.16
N PHE A 33 13.66 28.68 -13.10
CA PHE A 33 13.20 29.06 -11.76
C PHE A 33 12.76 30.53 -11.68
N ASN A 34 13.53 31.43 -12.32
CA ASN A 34 13.16 32.85 -12.36
C ASN A 34 11.86 33.08 -13.14
N ASP A 35 11.66 32.36 -14.25
CA ASP A 35 10.47 32.44 -15.08
C ASP A 35 9.23 31.91 -14.34
N ALA A 36 9.39 30.86 -13.50
CA ALA A 36 8.32 30.23 -12.73
C ALA A 36 7.91 30.99 -11.47
N PHE A 37 8.88 31.58 -10.73
CA PHE A 37 8.67 32.12 -9.38
C PHE A 37 8.94 33.63 -9.27
N GLY A 38 9.48 34.26 -10.31
CA GLY A 38 9.68 35.73 -10.39
C GLY A 38 10.63 36.32 -9.35
N SER A 39 10.47 37.62 -9.04
CA SER A 39 11.32 38.36 -8.09
C SER A 39 11.05 37.98 -6.61
N ASP A 40 9.89 37.41 -6.30
CA ASP A 40 9.46 37.11 -4.93
C ASP A 40 9.83 35.68 -4.47
N ALA A 41 10.72 35.03 -5.21
CA ALA A 41 11.18 33.65 -4.95
C ALA A 41 11.64 33.40 -3.50
N THR A 42 12.21 34.43 -2.84
CA THR A 42 12.65 34.31 -1.43
C THR A 42 11.44 34.23 -0.47
N ALA A 43 10.37 35.00 -0.75
CA ALA A 43 9.13 34.92 0.04
C ALA A 43 8.47 33.57 -0.15
N TRP A 44 8.41 33.10 -1.39
CA TRP A 44 7.87 31.79 -1.76
C TRP A 44 8.61 30.62 -1.08
N ILE A 45 9.95 30.60 -1.08
CA ILE A 45 10.74 29.58 -0.37
C ILE A 45 10.49 29.62 1.14
N ARG A 46 10.32 30.81 1.73
CA ARG A 46 9.97 30.94 3.15
C ARG A 46 8.57 30.40 3.44
N GLU A 47 7.64 30.59 2.53
CA GLU A 47 6.27 30.08 2.66
C GLU A 47 6.25 28.55 2.50
N ALA A 48 6.98 28.00 1.51
CA ALA A 48 7.24 26.59 1.39
C ALA A 48 7.84 26.01 2.68
N ALA A 49 8.81 26.71 3.25
CA ALA A 49 9.41 26.37 4.53
C ALA A 49 8.39 26.33 5.68
N ARG A 50 7.43 27.26 5.72
CA ARG A 50 6.39 27.30 6.75
C ARG A 50 5.32 26.25 6.56
N ALA A 51 4.92 25.95 5.32
CA ALA A 51 3.89 24.97 5.00
C ALA A 51 4.30 23.52 5.39
N VAL A 52 5.60 23.21 5.35
CA VAL A 52 6.16 21.91 5.72
C VAL A 52 6.61 21.84 7.18
N ALA A 53 6.77 23.00 7.84
CA ALA A 53 7.29 23.09 9.21
C ALA A 53 6.19 22.97 10.27
N GLY A 54 5.64 21.78 10.45
CA GLY A 54 5.17 21.39 11.77
C GLY A 54 6.31 20.93 12.66
N GLU A 55 7.30 21.65 13.00
CA GLU A 55 8.21 21.46 14.14
C GLU A 55 9.73 21.44 13.92
N ARG A 56 10.30 21.27 12.76
CA ARG A 56 11.76 21.51 12.53
C ARG A 56 12.05 21.51 11.04
N GLY A 57 12.30 22.68 10.52
CA GLY A 57 12.92 23.03 9.25
C GLY A 57 12.98 21.95 8.15
N TRP A 58 11.98 21.94 7.24
CA TRP A 58 11.99 21.07 6.04
C TRP A 58 13.34 21.10 5.32
N LEU A 59 13.99 22.28 5.30
CA LEU A 59 15.28 22.49 4.70
C LEU A 59 16.37 21.68 5.40
N GLN A 60 16.35 21.59 6.75
CA GLN A 60 17.31 20.78 7.51
C GLN A 60 17.26 19.29 7.12
N GLY A 61 16.07 18.81 6.75
CA GLY A 61 15.93 17.43 6.26
C GLY A 61 16.70 17.17 4.95
N PHE A 62 16.95 18.18 4.12
CA PHE A 62 17.73 18.03 2.89
C PHE A 62 19.23 18.11 3.13
N PHE A 63 19.67 18.66 4.29
CA PHE A 63 21.08 18.74 4.68
C PHE A 63 21.59 17.50 5.44
N LEU A 64 20.72 16.58 5.85
CA LEU A 64 21.14 15.35 6.51
C LEU A 64 21.90 14.46 5.53
N GLU A 65 23.11 14.03 5.95
CA GLU A 65 23.93 13.08 5.19
C GLU A 65 23.22 11.72 5.08
N GLY A 66 23.25 11.12 3.89
CA GLY A 66 22.78 9.76 3.63
C GLY A 66 21.46 9.62 2.86
N ASP A 67 20.74 10.72 2.58
CA ASP A 67 19.50 10.68 1.80
C ASP A 67 19.75 11.32 0.42
N GLU A 68 20.30 10.52 -0.52
CA GLU A 68 20.66 10.99 -1.87
C GLU A 68 19.45 11.37 -2.74
N SER A 69 18.24 10.94 -2.37
CA SER A 69 17.02 11.23 -3.16
C SER A 69 15.81 11.50 -2.26
N ARG A 70 15.77 12.69 -1.67
CA ARG A 70 14.59 13.10 -0.93
C ARG A 70 13.66 13.92 -1.83
N THR A 71 12.42 13.45 -1.96
CA THR A 71 11.33 14.11 -2.67
C THR A 71 10.26 14.52 -1.67
N ILE A 72 9.75 15.74 -1.77
CA ILE A 72 8.60 16.21 -1.00
C ILE A 72 7.64 16.95 -1.93
N ASP A 73 6.33 16.82 -1.66
CA ASP A 73 5.30 17.64 -2.31
C ASP A 73 4.85 18.71 -1.31
N VAL A 74 4.79 19.97 -1.75
CA VAL A 74 4.46 21.13 -0.93
C VAL A 74 3.36 21.92 -1.62
N GLU A 75 2.29 22.27 -0.89
CA GLU A 75 1.23 23.14 -1.38
C GLU A 75 1.53 24.60 -1.01
N ILE A 76 1.54 25.48 -2.01
CA ILE A 76 1.79 26.90 -1.86
C ILE A 76 0.81 27.67 -2.77
N GLU A 77 0.04 28.57 -2.19
CA GLU A 77 -0.95 29.39 -2.91
C GLU A 77 -1.92 28.58 -3.79
N GLY A 78 -2.30 27.38 -3.33
CA GLY A 78 -3.20 26.47 -4.06
C GLY A 78 -2.54 25.73 -5.24
N ARG A 79 -1.21 25.78 -5.35
CA ARG A 79 -0.42 25.00 -6.31
C ARG A 79 0.44 23.97 -5.57
N VAL A 80 0.59 22.81 -6.13
CA VAL A 80 1.41 21.73 -5.55
C VAL A 80 2.72 21.65 -6.31
N PHE A 81 3.82 21.82 -5.58
CA PHE A 81 5.17 21.70 -6.12
C PHE A 81 5.85 20.45 -5.56
N ARG A 82 6.41 19.65 -6.44
CA ARG A 82 7.35 18.59 -6.09
C ARG A 82 8.74 19.18 -5.99
N ILE A 83 9.41 18.93 -4.87
CA ILE A 83 10.76 19.39 -4.60
C ILE A 83 11.66 18.19 -4.44
N ASP A 84 12.62 18.07 -5.36
CA ASP A 84 13.59 16.99 -5.38
C ASP A 84 14.99 17.52 -5.05
N LYS A 85 15.71 16.80 -4.17
CA LYS A 85 17.13 17.07 -3.91
C LYS A 85 17.95 16.56 -5.08
N ILE A 86 18.79 17.45 -5.65
CA ILE A 86 19.70 17.12 -6.73
C ILE A 86 21.07 16.76 -6.15
N MET A 87 21.67 17.67 -5.39
CA MET A 87 23.03 17.50 -4.85
C MET A 87 23.30 18.45 -3.67
N HIS A 88 24.30 18.11 -2.87
CA HIS A 88 24.95 19.05 -1.95
C HIS A 88 25.99 19.90 -2.70
N ILE A 89 26.12 21.12 -2.27
CA ILE A 89 27.08 22.10 -2.77
C ILE A 89 27.79 22.69 -1.57
N ASP A 90 29.11 22.54 -1.51
CA ASP A 90 29.95 23.22 -0.54
C ASP A 90 30.72 24.32 -1.26
N ASP A 91 30.49 25.55 -0.87
CA ASP A 91 31.20 26.74 -1.40
C ASP A 91 31.80 27.57 -0.27
N GLU A 92 32.40 28.72 -0.63
CA GLU A 92 33.05 29.64 0.33
C GLU A 92 32.05 30.25 1.34
N ASP A 93 30.74 30.25 1.00
CA ASP A 93 29.65 30.74 1.86
C ASP A 93 29.02 29.64 2.74
N GLY A 94 29.59 28.41 2.72
CA GLY A 94 29.16 27.25 3.51
C GLY A 94 28.25 26.27 2.74
N PRO A 95 27.62 25.30 3.41
CA PRO A 95 26.84 24.26 2.75
C PRO A 95 25.55 24.82 2.11
N ALA A 96 25.22 24.31 0.93
CA ALA A 96 23.98 24.56 0.20
C ALA A 96 23.45 23.28 -0.42
N VAL A 97 22.17 23.25 -0.76
CA VAL A 97 21.50 22.12 -1.44
C VAL A 97 20.88 22.62 -2.73
N ALA A 98 21.20 21.95 -3.85
CA ALA A 98 20.49 22.19 -5.10
C ALA A 98 19.19 21.37 -5.10
N LEU A 99 18.07 22.08 -5.33
CA LEU A 99 16.72 21.53 -5.36
C LEU A 99 16.11 21.80 -6.73
N ALA A 100 15.43 20.78 -7.27
CA ALA A 100 14.54 20.94 -8.42
C ALA A 100 13.11 21.15 -7.95
N PHE A 101 12.37 21.97 -8.66
CA PHE A 101 10.98 22.32 -8.40
C PHE A 101 10.14 22.01 -9.64
N GLU A 102 9.14 21.18 -9.49
CA GLU A 102 8.20 20.82 -10.54
C GLU A 102 6.78 21.16 -10.09
N ASP A 103 6.05 21.93 -10.89
CA ASP A 103 4.63 22.15 -10.67
C ASP A 103 3.83 20.91 -11.07
N VAL A 104 3.34 20.19 -10.11
CA VAL A 104 2.56 18.96 -10.27
C VAL A 104 1.06 19.17 -10.00
N THR A 105 0.61 20.42 -9.93
CA THR A 105 -0.78 20.78 -9.59
C THR A 105 -1.78 20.06 -10.50
N GLN A 106 -1.65 20.20 -11.82
CA GLN A 106 -2.56 19.58 -12.77
C GLN A 106 -2.51 18.05 -12.70
N GLN A 107 -1.33 17.47 -12.47
CA GLN A 107 -1.19 16.03 -12.31
C GLN A 107 -1.91 15.57 -11.05
N ARG A 108 -1.74 16.27 -9.93
CA ARG A 108 -2.42 15.96 -8.66
C ARG A 108 -3.94 16.12 -8.75
N GLU A 109 -4.41 17.19 -9.38
CA GLU A 109 -5.83 17.42 -9.62
C GLU A 109 -6.44 16.30 -10.47
N ALA A 110 -5.76 15.88 -11.54
CA ALA A 110 -6.21 14.77 -12.37
C ALA A 110 -6.21 13.42 -11.63
N GLU A 111 -5.18 13.15 -10.83
CA GLU A 111 -5.11 11.95 -9.97
C GLU A 111 -6.24 11.94 -8.93
N GLN A 112 -6.50 13.10 -8.30
CA GLN A 112 -7.59 13.25 -7.34
C GLN A 112 -8.96 13.07 -8.00
N ALA A 113 -9.23 13.76 -9.12
CA ALA A 113 -10.47 13.62 -9.86
C ALA A 113 -10.74 12.17 -10.29
N LYS A 114 -9.69 11.45 -10.72
CA LYS A 114 -9.77 10.01 -11.04
C LYS A 114 -10.11 9.18 -9.81
N SER A 115 -9.53 9.50 -8.65
CA SER A 115 -9.82 8.81 -7.39
C SER A 115 -11.27 9.03 -6.95
N ASP A 116 -11.75 10.29 -7.00
CA ASP A 116 -13.11 10.66 -6.62
C ASP A 116 -14.15 10.02 -7.54
N PHE A 117 -13.89 10.02 -8.86
CA PHE A 117 -14.74 9.34 -9.84
C PHE A 117 -14.80 7.83 -9.58
N THR A 118 -13.66 7.20 -9.27
CA THR A 118 -13.62 5.78 -8.94
C THR A 118 -14.42 5.49 -7.66
N ALA A 119 -14.29 6.34 -6.62
CA ALA A 119 -15.05 6.21 -5.39
C ALA A 119 -16.55 6.33 -5.61
N GLN A 120 -16.98 7.26 -6.48
CA GLN A 120 -18.38 7.45 -6.84
C GLN A 120 -18.93 6.21 -7.57
N ILE A 121 -18.24 5.69 -8.59
CA ILE A 121 -18.65 4.47 -9.30
C ILE A 121 -18.80 3.30 -8.34
N VAL A 122 -17.83 3.12 -7.44
CA VAL A 122 -17.87 2.04 -6.45
C VAL A 122 -19.09 2.16 -5.53
N HIS A 123 -19.39 3.38 -5.07
CA HIS A 123 -20.57 3.64 -4.25
C HIS A 123 -21.84 3.26 -5.00
N ASP A 124 -21.97 3.68 -6.27
CA ASP A 124 -23.15 3.46 -7.10
C ASP A 124 -23.34 1.99 -7.50
N LEU A 125 -22.26 1.21 -7.59
CA LEU A 125 -22.29 -0.24 -7.83
C LEU A 125 -22.61 -1.04 -6.56
N ARG A 126 -22.16 -0.58 -5.39
CA ARG A 126 -22.37 -1.29 -4.12
C ARG A 126 -23.85 -1.39 -3.76
N GLY A 127 -24.63 -0.32 -3.99
CA GLY A 127 -26.06 -0.28 -3.68
C GLY A 127 -26.85 -1.41 -4.34
N PRO A 128 -26.91 -1.49 -5.70
CA PRO A 128 -27.67 -2.53 -6.39
C PRO A 128 -27.14 -3.94 -6.11
N LEU A 129 -25.81 -4.09 -5.97
CA LEU A 129 -25.23 -5.40 -5.68
C LEU A 129 -25.61 -5.90 -4.29
N SER A 130 -25.61 -5.03 -3.27
CA SER A 130 -26.11 -5.36 -1.92
C SER A 130 -27.58 -5.72 -1.93
N GLY A 131 -28.39 -5.06 -2.78
CA GLY A 131 -29.81 -5.41 -2.98
C GLY A 131 -30.00 -6.81 -3.57
N ILE A 132 -29.21 -7.15 -4.60
CA ILE A 132 -29.21 -8.49 -5.21
C ILE A 132 -28.80 -9.54 -4.18
N GLN A 133 -27.71 -9.31 -3.44
CA GLN A 133 -27.24 -10.23 -2.40
C GLN A 133 -28.30 -10.44 -1.31
N GLY A 134 -28.87 -9.35 -0.79
CA GLY A 134 -29.94 -9.43 0.24
C GLY A 134 -31.16 -10.22 -0.24
N THR A 135 -31.57 -10.08 -1.51
CA THR A 135 -32.65 -10.86 -2.10
C THR A 135 -32.30 -12.35 -2.18
N LEU A 136 -31.08 -12.67 -2.64
CA LEU A 136 -30.62 -14.06 -2.72
C LEU A 136 -30.52 -14.70 -1.32
N GLU A 137 -29.98 -13.98 -0.35
CA GLU A 137 -29.86 -14.43 1.04
C GLU A 137 -31.26 -14.68 1.65
N PHE A 138 -32.22 -13.76 1.41
CA PHE A 138 -33.60 -13.94 1.86
C PHE A 138 -34.23 -15.21 1.28
N VAL A 139 -34.13 -15.43 -0.03
CA VAL A 139 -34.71 -16.63 -0.69
C VAL A 139 -34.03 -17.89 -0.16
N LEU A 140 -32.71 -17.93 -0.03
CA LEU A 140 -31.96 -19.06 0.48
C LEU A 140 -32.31 -19.38 1.94
N SER A 141 -32.54 -18.35 2.76
CA SER A 141 -32.85 -18.52 4.19
C SER A 141 -34.28 -18.98 4.44
N GLN A 142 -35.24 -18.52 3.63
CA GLN A 142 -36.69 -18.78 3.83
C GLN A 142 -37.15 -20.04 3.09
N GLU A 143 -36.73 -20.24 1.86
CA GLU A 143 -37.21 -21.26 0.97
C GLU A 143 -36.14 -22.31 0.57
N GLY A 144 -34.85 -22.10 0.97
CA GLY A 144 -33.73 -22.96 0.54
C GLY A 144 -33.95 -24.45 0.83
N ALA A 145 -34.63 -24.79 1.94
CA ALA A 145 -34.95 -26.16 2.29
C ALA A 145 -36.10 -26.78 1.44
N LYS A 146 -36.86 -25.96 0.73
CA LYS A 146 -37.99 -26.40 -0.12
C LYS A 146 -37.66 -26.38 -1.59
N LEU A 147 -36.55 -25.75 -1.97
CA LEU A 147 -36.11 -25.68 -3.36
C LEU A 147 -35.50 -27.02 -3.78
N GLU A 148 -35.73 -27.45 -5.01
CA GLU A 148 -34.96 -28.51 -5.61
C GLU A 148 -33.48 -28.18 -5.57
N SER A 149 -32.61 -29.18 -5.38
CA SER A 149 -31.15 -28.96 -5.19
C SER A 149 -30.52 -28.11 -6.27
N VAL A 150 -30.96 -28.24 -7.52
CA VAL A 150 -30.44 -27.46 -8.67
C VAL A 150 -30.68 -25.97 -8.51
N TYR A 151 -31.86 -25.56 -8.07
CA TYR A 151 -32.17 -24.13 -7.86
C TYR A 151 -31.41 -23.57 -6.65
N SER A 152 -31.29 -24.36 -5.58
CA SER A 152 -30.49 -23.98 -4.42
C SER A 152 -29.01 -23.78 -4.79
N ASP A 153 -28.46 -24.65 -5.62
CA ASP A 153 -27.07 -24.57 -6.09
C ASP A 153 -26.84 -23.31 -6.96
N LEU A 154 -27.77 -23.02 -7.89
CA LEU A 154 -27.71 -21.81 -8.73
C LEU A 154 -27.80 -20.53 -7.92
N LEU A 155 -28.71 -20.45 -6.93
CA LEU A 155 -28.83 -19.30 -6.06
C LEU A 155 -27.58 -19.09 -5.20
N ASN A 156 -27.00 -20.18 -4.67
CA ASN A 156 -25.76 -20.11 -3.92
C ASN A 156 -24.57 -19.67 -4.79
N GLU A 157 -24.55 -20.06 -6.07
CA GLU A 157 -23.54 -19.62 -7.01
C GLU A 157 -23.69 -18.12 -7.33
N ALA A 158 -24.92 -17.64 -7.57
CA ALA A 158 -25.20 -16.23 -7.78
C ALA A 158 -24.84 -15.37 -6.55
N TYR A 159 -25.12 -15.85 -5.35
CA TYR A 159 -24.74 -15.19 -4.11
C TYR A 159 -23.21 -15.05 -4.00
N ARG A 160 -22.46 -16.13 -4.26
CA ARG A 160 -21.00 -16.13 -4.23
C ARG A 160 -20.38 -15.20 -5.28
N GLU A 161 -20.97 -15.13 -6.47
CA GLU A 161 -20.50 -14.21 -7.50
C GLU A 161 -20.75 -12.74 -7.10
N GLY A 162 -21.87 -12.46 -6.42
CA GLY A 162 -22.12 -11.17 -5.79
C GLY A 162 -21.06 -10.80 -4.73
N GLU A 163 -20.71 -11.71 -3.82
CA GLU A 163 -19.64 -11.50 -2.83
C GLU A 163 -18.29 -11.24 -3.51
N ARG A 164 -17.98 -11.98 -4.58
CA ARG A 164 -16.79 -11.79 -5.37
C ARG A 164 -16.74 -10.39 -6.01
N MET A 165 -17.84 -9.94 -6.61
CA MET A 165 -17.93 -8.58 -7.19
C MET A 165 -17.72 -7.51 -6.12
N MET A 166 -18.30 -7.64 -4.93
CA MET A 166 -18.07 -6.71 -3.81
C MET A 166 -16.59 -6.68 -3.41
N GLY A 167 -15.93 -7.83 -3.40
CA GLY A 167 -14.49 -7.92 -3.16
C GLY A 167 -13.66 -7.13 -4.19
N LEU A 168 -13.95 -7.31 -5.48
CA LEU A 168 -13.29 -6.58 -6.59
C LEU A 168 -13.52 -5.07 -6.50
N ILE A 169 -14.74 -4.64 -6.21
CA ILE A 169 -15.11 -3.24 -6.02
C ILE A 169 -14.27 -2.60 -4.89
N ASN A 170 -14.15 -3.29 -3.76
CA ASN A 170 -13.36 -2.79 -2.63
C ASN A 170 -11.85 -2.75 -2.96
N GLU A 171 -11.32 -3.74 -3.71
CA GLU A 171 -9.93 -3.71 -4.19
C GLU A 171 -9.66 -2.50 -5.10
N ILE A 172 -10.58 -2.18 -6.03
CA ILE A 172 -10.47 -1.01 -6.92
C ILE A 172 -10.48 0.28 -6.10
N LEU A 173 -11.33 0.37 -5.08
CA LEU A 173 -11.42 1.55 -4.22
C LEU A 173 -10.15 1.74 -3.38
N ASP A 174 -9.65 0.68 -2.75
CA ASP A 174 -8.38 0.73 -2.00
C ASP A 174 -7.22 1.11 -2.93
N PHE A 175 -7.16 0.52 -4.13
CA PHE A 175 -6.16 0.89 -5.14
C PHE A 175 -6.24 2.36 -5.54
N SER A 176 -7.44 2.91 -5.78
CA SER A 176 -7.63 4.33 -6.11
C SER A 176 -7.13 5.25 -4.99
N LYS A 177 -7.46 4.94 -3.72
CA LYS A 177 -6.97 5.69 -2.56
C LYS A 177 -5.46 5.63 -2.42
N ILE A 178 -4.84 4.47 -2.69
CA ILE A 178 -3.38 4.32 -2.67
C ILE A 178 -2.74 5.20 -3.76
N GLN A 179 -3.31 5.22 -4.97
CA GLN A 179 -2.75 6.00 -6.08
C GLN A 179 -2.82 7.51 -5.85
N SER A 180 -3.88 7.99 -5.22
CA SER A 180 -4.06 9.41 -4.89
C SER A 180 -3.30 9.86 -3.62
N GLY A 181 -2.55 8.96 -2.96
CA GLY A 181 -1.88 9.26 -1.68
C GLY A 181 -2.84 9.41 -0.49
N ASN A 182 -4.13 9.13 -0.68
CA ASN A 182 -5.19 9.27 0.35
C ASN A 182 -5.43 7.97 1.12
N PHE A 183 -4.50 7.02 1.06
CA PHE A 183 -4.61 5.76 1.80
C PHE A 183 -4.21 5.98 3.26
N ILE A 184 -5.16 6.46 4.05
CA ILE A 184 -4.98 6.70 5.48
C ILE A 184 -5.37 5.44 6.24
N VAL A 185 -4.48 5.00 7.14
CA VAL A 185 -4.72 3.87 8.04
C VAL A 185 -5.06 4.41 9.41
N GLU A 186 -6.26 4.08 9.91
CA GLU A 186 -6.64 4.35 11.29
C GLU A 186 -5.63 3.72 12.26
N ARG A 187 -5.29 4.45 13.32
CA ARG A 187 -4.28 4.02 14.29
C ARG A 187 -4.93 3.72 15.61
N GLU A 188 -5.26 2.45 15.84
CA GLU A 188 -5.82 1.92 17.08
C GLU A 188 -4.97 0.76 17.64
N PRO A 189 -5.09 0.42 18.93
CA PRO A 189 -4.43 -0.78 19.47
C PRO A 189 -5.01 -2.05 18.85
N VAL A 190 -4.19 -2.81 18.13
CA VAL A 190 -4.58 -4.04 17.43
C VAL A 190 -4.04 -5.27 18.13
N ARG A 191 -4.92 -6.21 18.47
CA ARG A 191 -4.57 -7.57 18.88
C ARG A 191 -4.42 -8.46 17.66
N VAL A 192 -3.19 -8.79 17.28
CA VAL A 192 -2.90 -9.61 16.08
C VAL A 192 -3.61 -10.97 16.13
N ALA A 193 -3.67 -11.63 17.27
CA ALA A 193 -4.42 -12.87 17.44
C ALA A 193 -5.91 -12.72 17.04
N GLY A 194 -6.53 -11.55 17.31
CA GLY A 194 -7.89 -11.23 16.90
C GLY A 194 -8.03 -11.07 15.38
N VAL A 195 -7.03 -10.46 14.73
CA VAL A 195 -6.95 -10.32 13.27
C VAL A 195 -6.88 -11.71 12.61
N LEU A 196 -5.95 -12.57 13.05
CA LEU A 196 -5.81 -13.93 12.51
C LEU A 196 -7.08 -14.74 12.69
N LYS A 197 -7.69 -14.70 13.90
CA LYS A 197 -8.93 -15.44 14.19
C LYS A 197 -10.07 -15.01 13.25
N ARG A 198 -10.23 -13.71 13.00
CA ARG A 198 -11.25 -13.19 12.07
C ARG A 198 -10.99 -13.66 10.64
N ALA A 199 -9.78 -13.49 10.14
CA ALA A 199 -9.40 -13.86 8.78
C ALA A 199 -9.57 -15.38 8.53
N VAL A 200 -9.11 -16.21 9.44
CA VAL A 200 -9.27 -17.67 9.32
C VAL A 200 -10.74 -18.08 9.36
N ARG A 201 -11.53 -17.51 10.30
CA ARG A 201 -12.95 -17.81 10.42
C ARG A 201 -13.75 -17.47 9.15
N SER A 202 -13.44 -16.36 8.49
CA SER A 202 -14.15 -15.93 7.28
C SER A 202 -13.92 -16.88 6.09
N LEU A 203 -12.79 -17.61 6.06
CA LEU A 203 -12.44 -18.50 4.97
C LEU A 203 -12.49 -20.01 5.31
N GLN A 204 -12.88 -20.34 6.57
CA GLN A 204 -12.93 -21.73 7.03
C GLN A 204 -13.92 -22.60 6.24
N SER A 205 -15.10 -22.07 5.91
CA SER A 205 -16.10 -22.76 5.10
C SER A 205 -15.64 -22.98 3.66
N VAL A 206 -14.93 -22.00 3.09
CA VAL A 206 -14.35 -22.10 1.75
C VAL A 206 -13.27 -23.18 1.74
N ALA A 207 -12.35 -23.15 2.71
CA ALA A 207 -11.30 -24.17 2.84
C ALA A 207 -11.88 -25.58 3.01
N ALA A 208 -12.90 -25.74 3.87
CA ALA A 208 -13.56 -27.04 4.09
C ALA A 208 -14.24 -27.58 2.83
N ARG A 209 -14.97 -26.72 2.10
CA ARG A 209 -15.59 -27.08 0.81
C ARG A 209 -14.55 -27.54 -0.23
N ASP A 210 -13.41 -26.86 -0.23
CA ASP A 210 -12.32 -27.13 -1.18
C ASP A 210 -11.40 -28.26 -0.70
N GLU A 211 -11.75 -28.94 0.39
CA GLU A 211 -10.99 -30.03 1.02
C GLU A 211 -9.55 -29.62 1.39
N ILE A 212 -9.35 -28.38 1.86
CA ILE A 212 -8.06 -27.84 2.28
C ILE A 212 -8.04 -27.69 3.80
N PHE A 213 -6.92 -28.08 4.43
CA PHE A 213 -6.73 -27.87 5.86
C PHE A 213 -6.27 -26.43 6.11
N LEU A 214 -7.13 -25.63 6.74
CA LEU A 214 -6.79 -24.27 7.15
C LEU A 214 -6.59 -24.24 8.67
N LEU A 215 -5.34 -24.04 9.09
CA LEU A 215 -4.93 -24.04 10.50
C LEU A 215 -4.47 -22.65 10.92
N SER A 216 -4.72 -22.31 12.19
CA SER A 216 -4.19 -21.10 12.79
C SER A 216 -3.42 -21.43 14.08
N ALA A 217 -2.20 -20.93 14.17
CA ALA A 217 -1.37 -21.05 15.37
C ALA A 217 -0.70 -19.71 15.65
N HIS A 218 -0.72 -19.26 16.88
CA HIS A 218 0.00 -18.06 17.29
C HIS A 218 0.64 -18.26 18.66
N GLY A 219 1.75 -17.59 18.88
CA GLY A 219 2.44 -17.57 20.18
C GLY A 219 1.52 -17.05 21.29
N ARG A 220 1.82 -17.41 22.52
CA ARG A 220 1.25 -16.76 23.70
C ARG A 220 1.88 -15.37 23.85
N ASP A 221 1.13 -14.44 24.43
CA ASP A 221 1.64 -13.11 24.84
C ASP A 221 2.13 -12.22 23.68
N ILE A 222 1.48 -12.32 22.51
CA ILE A 222 1.76 -11.40 21.38
C ILE A 222 1.32 -9.99 21.78
N PRO A 223 2.23 -8.99 21.79
CA PRO A 223 1.89 -7.61 22.14
C PRO A 223 0.90 -7.00 21.14
N GLN A 224 0.25 -5.92 21.55
CA GLN A 224 -0.54 -5.11 20.64
C GLN A 224 0.39 -4.27 19.76
N ILE A 225 -0.05 -4.00 18.53
CA ILE A 225 0.56 -3.03 17.63
C ILE A 225 -0.39 -1.88 17.42
N ILE A 226 0.09 -0.75 16.92
CA ILE A 226 -0.76 0.38 16.52
C ILE A 226 -1.04 0.29 15.02
N GLY A 227 -2.32 0.23 14.64
CA GLY A 227 -2.72 0.10 13.24
C GLY A 227 -4.22 -0.04 13.06
N SER A 228 -4.67 -0.48 11.88
CA SER A 228 -6.08 -0.73 11.57
C SER A 228 -6.38 -2.22 11.59
N VAL A 229 -7.30 -2.59 12.48
CA VAL A 229 -7.81 -3.97 12.57
C VAL A 229 -8.43 -4.41 11.25
N GLU A 230 -9.20 -3.54 10.60
CA GLU A 230 -9.88 -3.83 9.33
C GLU A 230 -8.88 -4.09 8.21
N LYS A 231 -7.93 -3.18 7.99
CA LYS A 231 -6.94 -3.28 6.91
C LYS A 231 -6.00 -4.47 7.10
N LEU A 232 -5.57 -4.75 8.32
CA LEU A 232 -4.73 -5.92 8.61
C LEU A 232 -5.52 -7.23 8.44
N THR A 233 -6.80 -7.27 8.83
CA THR A 233 -7.66 -8.44 8.59
C THR A 233 -7.82 -8.68 7.09
N GLN A 234 -8.08 -7.63 6.31
CA GLN A 234 -8.19 -7.70 4.86
C GLN A 234 -6.89 -8.19 4.21
N ALA A 235 -5.74 -7.70 4.65
CA ALA A 235 -4.44 -8.16 4.16
C ALA A 235 -4.25 -9.68 4.39
N VAL A 236 -4.56 -10.17 5.59
CA VAL A 236 -4.46 -11.61 5.90
C VAL A 236 -5.49 -12.44 5.10
N ILE A 237 -6.72 -11.93 4.92
CA ILE A 237 -7.73 -12.58 4.06
C ILE A 237 -7.23 -12.69 2.63
N ASN A 238 -6.62 -11.64 2.07
CA ASN A 238 -6.06 -11.66 0.72
C ASN A 238 -4.96 -12.72 0.58
N LEU A 239 -4.09 -12.87 1.57
CA LEU A 239 -3.05 -13.91 1.57
C LEU A 239 -3.66 -15.32 1.64
N ILE A 240 -4.59 -15.56 2.57
CA ILE A 240 -5.26 -16.89 2.69
C ILE A 240 -6.04 -17.20 1.43
N SER A 241 -6.77 -16.23 0.85
CA SER A 241 -7.52 -16.41 -0.39
C SER A 241 -6.61 -16.78 -1.58
N ASN A 242 -5.43 -16.15 -1.67
CA ASN A 242 -4.43 -16.53 -2.66
C ASN A 242 -3.92 -17.96 -2.42
N SER A 243 -3.59 -18.32 -1.19
CA SER A 243 -3.18 -19.67 -0.85
C SER A 243 -4.25 -20.71 -1.21
N LEU A 244 -5.54 -20.42 -0.94
CA LEU A 244 -6.66 -21.30 -1.32
C LEU A 244 -6.75 -21.51 -2.85
N LYS A 245 -6.46 -20.50 -3.67
CA LYS A 245 -6.51 -20.60 -5.14
C LYS A 245 -5.46 -21.55 -5.71
N PHE A 246 -4.31 -21.67 -5.06
CA PHE A 246 -3.15 -22.38 -5.58
C PHE A 246 -2.78 -23.65 -4.79
N THR A 247 -3.49 -23.95 -3.72
CA THR A 247 -3.30 -25.17 -2.93
C THR A 247 -4.23 -26.28 -3.44
N PRO A 248 -3.72 -27.48 -3.75
CA PRO A 248 -4.57 -28.60 -4.19
C PRO A 248 -5.44 -29.12 -3.04
N LYS A 249 -6.44 -29.95 -3.38
CA LYS A 249 -7.23 -30.67 -2.39
C LYS A 249 -6.31 -31.46 -1.45
N LYS A 250 -6.70 -31.57 -0.19
CA LYS A 250 -5.93 -32.18 0.92
C LYS A 250 -4.61 -31.49 1.25
N GLY A 251 -4.37 -30.32 0.64
CA GLY A 251 -3.25 -29.46 1.00
C GLY A 251 -3.48 -28.73 2.33
N LEU A 252 -2.44 -28.08 2.81
CA LEU A 252 -2.40 -27.37 4.09
C LEU A 252 -2.12 -25.87 3.89
N ILE A 253 -2.89 -25.05 4.60
CA ILE A 253 -2.61 -23.63 4.78
C ILE A 253 -2.46 -23.36 6.27
N SER A 254 -1.32 -22.83 6.66
CA SER A 254 -1.01 -22.47 8.05
C SER A 254 -0.90 -20.95 8.20
N VAL A 255 -1.63 -20.37 9.15
CA VAL A 255 -1.58 -18.95 9.47
C VAL A 255 -1.04 -18.78 10.87
N GLY A 256 0.07 -18.09 11.00
CA GLY A 256 0.77 -17.95 12.27
C GLY A 256 1.15 -16.51 12.62
N ALA A 257 1.43 -16.28 13.90
CA ALA A 257 2.10 -15.06 14.35
C ALA A 257 3.09 -15.37 15.45
N GLN A 258 4.25 -14.70 15.40
CA GLN A 258 5.31 -14.83 16.38
C GLN A 258 5.97 -13.48 16.65
N ILE A 259 6.63 -13.36 17.81
CA ILE A 259 7.36 -12.16 18.21
C ILE A 259 8.82 -12.29 17.80
N VAL A 260 9.34 -11.27 17.13
CA VAL A 260 10.77 -11.06 16.97
C VAL A 260 11.24 -10.13 18.08
N ARG A 261 12.31 -10.51 18.77
CA ARG A 261 12.86 -9.77 19.89
C ARG A 261 14.26 -9.26 19.58
N ASN A 262 14.56 -8.07 20.09
CA ASN A 262 15.93 -7.56 20.16
C ASN A 262 16.30 -7.48 21.66
N GLY A 263 17.12 -8.43 22.13
CA GLY A 263 17.27 -8.68 23.55
C GLY A 263 15.94 -9.12 24.19
N ASP A 264 15.55 -8.52 25.31
CA ASP A 264 14.30 -8.82 26.01
C ASP A 264 13.09 -8.06 25.45
N ALA A 265 13.31 -7.01 24.65
CA ALA A 265 12.24 -6.17 24.14
C ALA A 265 11.63 -6.74 22.85
N PRO A 266 10.28 -6.75 22.70
CA PRO A 266 9.64 -7.07 21.42
C PRO A 266 9.95 -5.96 20.40
N GLU A 267 10.53 -6.36 19.27
CA GLU A 267 10.88 -5.45 18.16
C GLU A 267 9.78 -5.44 17.10
N ALA A 268 9.34 -6.63 16.69
CA ALA A 268 8.34 -6.79 15.66
C ALA A 268 7.46 -8.03 15.91
N ILE A 269 6.28 -8.01 15.29
CA ILE A 269 5.44 -9.20 15.13
C ILE A 269 5.56 -9.64 13.68
N VAL A 270 5.80 -10.93 13.49
CA VAL A 270 5.84 -11.57 12.19
C VAL A 270 4.59 -12.41 12.03
N ILE A 271 3.73 -12.04 11.06
CA ILE A 271 2.59 -12.84 10.63
C ILE A 271 3.02 -13.64 9.42
N THR A 272 2.75 -14.94 9.41
CA THR A 272 3.12 -15.84 8.32
C THR A 272 1.88 -16.57 7.81
N VAL A 273 1.71 -16.59 6.49
CA VAL A 273 0.73 -17.43 5.81
C VAL A 273 1.51 -18.36 4.89
N THR A 274 1.49 -19.66 5.21
CA THR A 274 2.24 -20.69 4.48
C THR A 274 1.27 -21.70 3.90
N ASP A 275 1.48 -22.08 2.64
CA ASP A 275 0.70 -23.10 1.94
C ASP A 275 1.60 -24.19 1.33
N THR A 276 1.00 -25.35 1.10
CA THR A 276 1.59 -26.46 0.36
C THR A 276 1.08 -26.49 -1.08
N GLY A 277 0.94 -25.32 -1.67
CA GLY A 277 0.47 -25.14 -3.04
C GLY A 277 1.53 -25.39 -4.08
N MET A 278 1.24 -24.98 -5.31
CA MET A 278 2.15 -25.18 -6.45
C MET A 278 3.40 -24.32 -6.42
N GLY A 279 3.53 -23.40 -5.46
CA GLY A 279 4.65 -22.48 -5.36
C GLY A 279 4.67 -21.44 -6.48
N ILE A 280 5.71 -20.59 -6.47
CA ILE A 280 5.95 -19.49 -7.40
C ILE A 280 7.34 -19.68 -8.01
N LYS A 281 7.46 -19.45 -9.30
CA LYS A 281 8.73 -19.48 -10.00
C LYS A 281 9.68 -18.39 -9.51
N ALA A 282 10.98 -18.69 -9.46
CA ALA A 282 11.97 -17.76 -8.94
C ALA A 282 12.02 -16.43 -9.71
N ASP A 283 11.81 -16.46 -11.02
CA ASP A 283 11.78 -15.27 -11.90
C ASP A 283 10.51 -14.41 -11.74
N GLU A 284 9.48 -14.92 -11.07
CA GLU A 284 8.26 -14.19 -10.76
C GLU A 284 8.27 -13.52 -9.37
N LEU A 285 9.11 -13.99 -8.42
CA LEU A 285 9.09 -13.56 -7.00
C LEU A 285 9.23 -12.04 -6.83
N ASP A 286 10.11 -11.40 -7.57
CA ASP A 286 10.34 -9.95 -7.48
C ASP A 286 9.17 -9.11 -8.01
N ARG A 287 8.24 -9.75 -8.74
CA ARG A 287 7.16 -9.07 -9.43
C ARG A 287 5.78 -9.29 -8.85
N ILE A 288 5.60 -10.26 -7.94
CA ILE A 288 4.27 -10.63 -7.42
C ILE A 288 3.57 -9.50 -6.65
N PHE A 289 4.34 -8.54 -6.13
CA PHE A 289 3.81 -7.36 -5.44
C PHE A 289 3.58 -6.17 -6.37
N GLN A 290 3.86 -6.30 -7.68
CA GLN A 290 3.61 -5.24 -8.66
C GLN A 290 2.12 -5.18 -9.03
N LYS A 291 1.65 -4.00 -9.43
CA LYS A 291 0.27 -3.74 -9.87
C LYS A 291 -0.08 -4.58 -11.10
N TYR A 292 -1.28 -5.16 -11.12
CA TYR A 292 -1.83 -5.92 -12.24
C TYR A 292 -1.02 -7.17 -12.65
N LYS A 293 -0.06 -7.59 -11.83
CA LYS A 293 0.69 -8.81 -12.09
C LYS A 293 -0.11 -10.02 -11.63
N GLN A 294 -0.24 -10.96 -12.55
CA GLN A 294 -0.78 -12.28 -12.30
C GLN A 294 0.30 -13.28 -12.70
N SER A 295 0.47 -14.33 -11.90
CA SER A 295 1.35 -15.43 -12.29
C SER A 295 0.84 -16.06 -13.60
N ALA A 296 1.76 -16.46 -14.47
CA ALA A 296 1.43 -17.25 -15.67
C ALA A 296 0.80 -18.60 -15.29
N THR A 297 0.96 -19.02 -14.05
CA THR A 297 0.41 -20.26 -13.51
C THR A 297 -1.10 -20.11 -13.30
N LYS A 298 -1.88 -20.92 -14.01
CA LYS A 298 -3.35 -20.93 -13.89
C LYS A 298 -3.77 -21.35 -12.49
N SER A 299 -4.72 -20.60 -11.91
CA SER A 299 -5.38 -21.00 -10.67
C SER A 299 -6.00 -22.41 -10.82
N LEU A 300 -5.87 -23.25 -9.80
CA LEU A 300 -6.45 -24.60 -9.77
C LEU A 300 -7.99 -24.59 -9.75
N ARG A 301 -8.60 -23.44 -9.40
CA ARG A 301 -10.06 -23.32 -9.18
C ARG A 301 -10.76 -22.39 -10.15
N GLY A 302 -10.09 -21.94 -11.21
CA GLY A 302 -10.66 -20.97 -12.14
C GLY A 302 -10.81 -19.58 -11.49
N GLY A 303 -11.09 -18.58 -12.32
CA GLY A 303 -11.26 -17.20 -11.87
C GLY A 303 -9.92 -16.45 -11.76
N GLY A 304 -9.67 -15.55 -12.71
CA GLY A 304 -8.57 -14.61 -12.64
C GLY A 304 -8.77 -13.67 -11.43
N GLY A 305 -7.68 -13.20 -10.82
CA GLY A 305 -7.71 -12.10 -9.86
C GLY A 305 -7.52 -10.76 -10.60
N THR A 306 -7.68 -9.64 -9.90
CA THR A 306 -7.35 -8.29 -10.40
C THR A 306 -5.85 -8.08 -10.60
N GLY A 307 -5.03 -8.87 -9.90
CA GLY A 307 -3.59 -8.60 -9.76
C GLY A 307 -3.30 -7.43 -8.81
N LEU A 308 -4.30 -7.00 -8.03
CA LEU A 308 -4.16 -5.91 -7.04
C LEU A 308 -4.01 -6.42 -5.61
N GLY A 309 -4.49 -7.63 -5.29
CA GLY A 309 -4.54 -8.12 -3.92
C GLY A 309 -3.19 -8.11 -3.18
N LEU A 310 -2.11 -8.64 -3.79
CA LEU A 310 -0.77 -8.63 -3.17
C LEU A 310 -0.16 -7.22 -3.13
N TYR A 311 -0.43 -6.39 -4.13
CA TYR A 311 -0.04 -4.98 -4.10
C TYR A 311 -0.70 -4.23 -2.94
N ILE A 312 -2.00 -4.44 -2.71
CA ILE A 312 -2.73 -3.86 -1.58
C ILE A 312 -2.17 -4.37 -0.24
N VAL A 313 -1.86 -5.68 -0.14
CA VAL A 313 -1.19 -6.24 1.05
C VAL A 313 0.10 -5.50 1.36
N LYS A 314 0.95 -5.28 0.35
CA LYS A 314 2.20 -4.53 0.50
C LYS A 314 1.93 -3.11 1.00
N GLN A 315 1.00 -2.38 0.39
CA GLN A 315 0.66 -1.00 0.79
C GLN A 315 0.08 -0.93 2.22
N VAL A 316 -0.77 -1.88 2.60
CA VAL A 316 -1.28 -1.98 3.99
C VAL A 316 -0.14 -2.16 4.97
N VAL A 317 0.80 -3.08 4.71
CA VAL A 317 1.93 -3.37 5.60
C VAL A 317 2.88 -2.17 5.70
N GLU A 318 3.22 -1.54 4.59
CA GLU A 318 4.06 -0.33 4.53
C GLU A 318 3.41 0.85 5.27
N ALA A 319 2.10 1.06 5.14
CA ALA A 319 1.36 2.08 5.90
C ALA A 319 1.37 1.84 7.43
N HIS A 320 1.58 0.59 7.86
CA HIS A 320 1.82 0.23 9.27
C HIS A 320 3.29 0.35 9.68
N GLY A 321 4.18 0.79 8.76
CA GLY A 321 5.63 0.87 8.98
C GLY A 321 6.32 -0.48 8.98
N GLY A 322 5.70 -1.48 8.38
CA GLY A 322 6.18 -2.85 8.27
C GLY A 322 6.76 -3.18 6.89
N GLU A 323 7.10 -4.45 6.72
CA GLU A 323 7.67 -5.00 5.49
C GLU A 323 6.97 -6.32 5.14
N VAL A 324 6.81 -6.59 3.84
CA VAL A 324 6.29 -7.87 3.33
C VAL A 324 7.39 -8.58 2.54
N SER A 325 7.51 -9.88 2.76
CA SER A 325 8.43 -10.75 2.01
C SER A 325 7.77 -12.07 1.65
N VAL A 326 8.38 -12.78 0.71
CA VAL A 326 7.92 -14.07 0.21
C VAL A 326 9.07 -15.05 0.13
N ALA A 327 8.82 -16.28 0.51
CA ALA A 327 9.68 -17.43 0.25
C ALA A 327 8.85 -18.52 -0.44
N SER A 328 9.27 -18.98 -1.61
CA SER A 328 8.50 -19.97 -2.36
C SER A 328 9.42 -20.90 -3.15
N VAL A 329 8.98 -22.13 -3.28
CA VAL A 329 9.65 -23.14 -4.12
C VAL A 329 8.57 -23.77 -5.01
N GLU A 330 8.78 -23.71 -6.33
CA GLU A 330 7.86 -24.28 -7.32
C GLU A 330 7.65 -25.79 -7.03
N GLY A 331 6.41 -26.21 -7.00
CA GLY A 331 5.98 -27.59 -6.68
C GLY A 331 5.94 -27.94 -5.19
N VAL A 332 6.37 -27.04 -4.28
CA VAL A 332 6.43 -27.30 -2.83
C VAL A 332 5.44 -26.44 -2.06
N GLY A 333 5.40 -25.12 -2.31
CA GLY A 333 4.51 -24.19 -1.65
C GLY A 333 5.07 -22.77 -1.50
N THR A 334 4.30 -21.92 -0.82
CA THR A 334 4.61 -20.51 -0.62
C THR A 334 4.46 -20.11 0.83
N SER A 335 5.35 -19.26 1.32
CA SER A 335 5.28 -18.62 2.63
C SER A 335 5.32 -17.10 2.44
N MET A 336 4.21 -16.43 2.75
CA MET A 336 4.13 -14.97 2.81
C MET A 336 4.36 -14.50 4.23
N VAL A 337 5.21 -13.49 4.39
CA VAL A 337 5.67 -13.00 5.69
C VAL A 337 5.39 -11.50 5.80
N LEU A 338 4.62 -11.09 6.80
CA LEU A 338 4.36 -9.69 7.14
C LEU A 338 5.10 -9.37 8.44
N ARG A 339 6.06 -8.46 8.40
CA ARG A 339 6.78 -7.97 9.57
C ARG A 339 6.23 -6.61 9.99
N LEU A 340 5.66 -6.51 11.18
CA LEU A 340 5.03 -5.31 11.70
C LEU A 340 5.76 -4.83 12.95
N PRO A 341 6.22 -3.57 13.03
CA PRO A 341 6.96 -3.07 14.19
C PRO A 341 6.05 -2.97 15.42
N VAL A 342 6.57 -3.33 16.59
CA VAL A 342 5.92 -3.08 17.87
C VAL A 342 6.25 -1.66 18.29
N LYS A 343 5.41 -0.69 17.93
CA LYS A 343 5.53 0.68 18.43
C LYS A 343 4.97 0.70 19.86
N ARG A 344 5.77 1.07 20.86
CA ARG A 344 5.26 1.37 22.18
C ARG A 344 4.32 2.57 22.08
N ALA A 345 3.12 2.47 22.66
CA ALA A 345 2.32 3.64 22.93
C ALA A 345 3.18 4.59 23.79
N ALA A 346 3.40 5.81 23.31
CA ALA A 346 4.11 6.85 24.05
C ALA A 346 3.27 7.29 25.23
#